data_b66fd410bd2e20fddaae33d2463afd47
#
_entry.id   b66fd410bd2e20fddaae33d2463afd47
#
_cell.length_a   1.000
_cell.length_b   1.000
_cell.length_c   1.000
_cell.angle_alpha   90.00
_cell.angle_beta   90.00
_cell.angle_gamma   90.00
#
_symmetry.space_group_name_H-M   'P 1'
#
loop_
_entity.id
_entity.type
_entity.pdbx_description
1 polymer ?
#
loop_
_entity_poly.entity_id
_entity_poly.type
_entity_poly.pdbx_seq_one_letter_code
_entity_poly.pdbx_strand_id
1 'polypeptide(L)'
;MKISILLPYKENFSSKYAGAVSLFVKDTTIYSRYKNSIKIFGHTTYKSKFLSNYINLDIKKSILQSNSKIYVDKFLEYEKYLPSDLIEIHNRPNYIKHLTKKNNAKLILYFHNDPLTMNGSKSLNERNELLNKTHKLVFNSKWSRSRFLQGFSKFEIEKDKLIVIYQSSKKVKINFNKKKKNYF
;
A
#
# COMPACT_ATOMS: atom_id res chain seq x y z
N MET A 1 11.24 -14.11 8.55
CA MET A 1 10.72 -13.37 7.38
C MET A 1 10.63 -11.90 7.75
N LYS A 2 11.34 -11.02 7.04
CA LYS A 2 11.30 -9.56 7.20
C LYS A 2 10.31 -8.97 6.20
N ILE A 3 9.46 -8.07 6.65
CA ILE A 3 8.40 -7.47 5.84
C ILE A 3 8.55 -5.96 5.85
N SER A 4 8.62 -5.33 4.68
CA SER A 4 8.53 -3.90 4.51
C SER A 4 7.17 -3.51 3.93
N ILE A 5 6.47 -2.57 4.54
CA ILE A 5 5.23 -1.98 4.01
C ILE A 5 5.54 -0.58 3.53
N LEU A 6 5.41 -0.34 2.21
CA LEU A 6 5.64 0.96 1.60
C LEU A 6 4.30 1.66 1.36
N LEU A 7 4.03 2.69 2.16
CA LEU A 7 2.84 3.51 2.05
C LEU A 7 2.87 4.39 0.79
N PRO A 8 1.73 4.88 0.30
CA PRO A 8 1.70 5.92 -0.72
C PRO A 8 2.46 7.18 -0.27
N TYR A 9 3.23 7.79 -1.18
CA TYR A 9 3.81 9.11 -0.91
C TYR A 9 2.74 10.11 -0.46
N LYS A 10 3.00 10.87 0.60
CA LYS A 10 2.08 11.79 1.29
C LYS A 10 0.94 11.13 2.08
N GLU A 11 0.94 9.82 2.27
CA GLU A 11 0.01 9.17 3.19
C GLU A 11 0.46 9.45 4.64
N ASN A 12 -0.41 10.06 5.43
CA ASN A 12 -0.09 10.38 6.82
C ASN A 12 -0.29 9.18 7.75
N PHE A 13 0.79 8.64 8.28
CA PHE A 13 0.74 7.55 9.27
C PHE A 13 0.69 8.10 10.70
N SER A 14 -0.35 8.88 10.98
CA SER A 14 -0.55 9.61 12.23
C SER A 14 -2.05 9.71 12.54
N SER A 15 -2.41 9.90 13.81
CA SER A 15 -3.81 10.16 14.21
C SER A 15 -4.39 11.46 13.63
N LYS A 16 -3.52 12.40 13.23
CA LYS A 16 -3.94 13.61 12.51
C LYS A 16 -3.98 13.33 11.02
N TYR A 17 -5.14 13.50 10.40
CA TYR A 17 -5.35 13.40 8.95
C TYR A 17 -4.89 12.07 8.34
N ALA A 18 -5.07 10.96 9.06
CA ALA A 18 -4.82 9.63 8.52
C ALA A 18 -5.73 9.34 7.33
N GLY A 19 -5.15 8.84 6.25
CA GLY A 19 -5.93 8.26 5.16
C GLY A 19 -6.39 6.84 5.45
N ALA A 20 -7.28 6.31 4.64
CA ALA A 20 -7.83 4.96 4.80
C ALA A 20 -6.73 3.87 4.73
N VAL A 21 -5.71 4.06 3.90
CA VAL A 21 -4.58 3.13 3.79
C VAL A 21 -3.77 3.08 5.09
N SER A 22 -3.51 4.24 5.70
CA SER A 22 -2.79 4.30 6.97
C SER A 22 -3.52 3.61 8.10
N LEU A 23 -4.84 3.79 8.19
CA LEU A 23 -5.67 3.10 9.17
C LEU A 23 -5.68 1.59 8.95
N PHE A 24 -5.83 1.16 7.69
CA PHE A 24 -5.77 -0.26 7.32
C PHE A 24 -4.43 -0.88 7.71
N VAL A 25 -3.31 -0.27 7.31
CA VAL A 25 -1.96 -0.77 7.59
C VAL A 25 -1.68 -0.80 9.09
N LYS A 26 -2.09 0.23 9.84
CA LYS A 26 -2.00 0.25 11.30
C LYS A 26 -2.71 -0.96 11.92
N ASP A 27 -3.98 -1.16 11.57
CA ASP A 27 -4.80 -2.20 12.19
C ASP A 27 -4.31 -3.60 11.79
N THR A 28 -4.01 -3.83 10.51
CA THR A 28 -3.47 -5.12 10.04
C THR A 28 -2.10 -5.43 10.68
N THR A 29 -1.25 -4.43 10.89
CA THR A 29 0.05 -4.63 11.56
C THR A 29 -0.12 -5.02 13.03
N ILE A 30 -0.99 -4.35 13.77
CA ILE A 30 -1.23 -4.62 15.20
C ILE A 30 -1.69 -6.07 15.43
N TYR A 31 -2.56 -6.56 14.56
CA TYR A 31 -3.14 -7.91 14.68
C TYR A 31 -2.34 -8.99 13.94
N SER A 32 -1.29 -8.63 13.21
CA SER A 32 -0.46 -9.58 12.50
C SER A 32 0.37 -10.44 13.46
N ARG A 33 0.43 -11.75 13.19
CA ARG A 33 1.41 -12.63 13.84
C ARG A 33 2.86 -12.25 13.53
N TYR A 34 3.09 -11.49 12.46
CA TYR A 34 4.41 -11.01 12.02
C TYR A 34 4.72 -9.58 12.49
N LYS A 35 3.94 -8.99 13.40
CA LYS A 35 4.05 -7.58 13.82
C LYS A 35 5.48 -7.15 14.17
N ASN A 36 6.26 -8.02 14.81
CA ASN A 36 7.65 -7.74 15.21
C ASN A 36 8.65 -7.80 14.03
N SER A 37 8.24 -8.34 12.89
CA SER A 37 9.05 -8.44 11.66
C SER A 37 8.63 -7.44 10.59
N ILE A 38 7.64 -6.60 10.87
CA ILE A 38 7.12 -5.60 9.97
C ILE A 38 7.79 -4.25 10.23
N LYS A 39 8.27 -3.59 9.17
CA LYS A 39 8.63 -2.17 9.15
C LYS A 39 7.74 -1.43 8.19
N ILE A 40 7.26 -0.26 8.59
CA ILE A 40 6.35 0.56 7.80
C ILE A 40 7.10 1.81 7.35
N PHE A 41 7.14 2.05 6.04
CA PHE A 41 7.82 3.18 5.44
C PHE A 41 6.79 4.16 4.86
N GLY A 42 6.99 5.44 5.12
CA GLY A 42 6.12 6.49 4.66
C GLY A 42 6.77 7.86 4.67
N HIS A 43 6.04 8.87 4.24
CA HIS A 43 6.45 10.26 4.34
C HIS A 43 5.33 11.07 4.98
N THR A 44 5.47 11.41 6.26
CA THR A 44 4.52 12.25 6.99
C THR A 44 5.25 13.32 7.78
N THR A 45 4.69 14.51 7.79
CA THR A 45 5.23 15.67 8.53
C THR A 45 4.86 15.68 10.01
N TYR A 46 3.86 14.88 10.42
CA TYR A 46 3.41 14.83 11.81
C TYR A 46 4.39 14.07 12.71
N LYS A 47 4.71 14.61 13.87
CA LYS A 47 5.64 13.99 14.85
C LYS A 47 5.07 12.69 15.43
N SER A 48 3.78 12.70 15.84
CA SER A 48 3.13 11.50 16.39
C SER A 48 2.84 10.49 15.30
N LYS A 49 3.34 9.27 15.42
CA LYS A 49 3.12 8.15 14.52
C LYS A 49 2.21 7.11 15.18
N PHE A 50 1.47 6.34 14.40
CA PHE A 50 0.60 5.30 14.95
C PHE A 50 1.37 4.16 15.64
N LEU A 51 2.54 3.79 15.12
CA LEU A 51 3.32 2.65 15.60
C LEU A 51 4.81 3.00 15.64
N SER A 52 5.55 2.39 16.56
CA SER A 52 6.98 2.60 16.74
C SER A 52 7.85 2.00 15.62
N ASN A 53 7.35 1.00 14.91
CA ASN A 53 8.02 0.37 13.77
C ASN A 53 7.86 1.15 12.44
N TYR A 54 7.37 2.39 12.50
CA TYR A 54 7.29 3.31 11.37
C TYR A 54 8.61 4.04 11.15
N ILE A 55 9.05 4.10 9.90
CA ILE A 55 10.24 4.80 9.44
C ILE A 55 9.82 5.91 8.49
N ASN A 56 10.18 7.16 8.80
CA ASN A 56 9.92 8.28 7.92
C ASN A 56 10.97 8.37 6.84
N LEU A 57 10.55 8.44 5.59
CA LEU A 57 11.43 8.66 4.44
C LEU A 57 11.45 10.15 4.13
N ASP A 58 12.47 10.84 4.63
CA ASP A 58 12.64 12.26 4.33
C ASP A 58 13.18 12.45 2.92
N ILE A 59 12.41 13.17 2.12
CA ILE A 59 12.78 13.46 0.73
C ILE A 59 13.00 14.95 0.53
N LYS A 60 14.05 15.29 -0.21
CA LYS A 60 14.26 16.64 -0.73
C LYS A 60 13.60 16.74 -2.09
N LYS A 61 12.76 17.75 -2.30
CA LYS A 61 12.15 18.01 -3.61
C LYS A 61 13.23 18.25 -4.64
N SER A 62 13.05 17.74 -5.84
CA SER A 62 13.92 17.98 -6.99
C SER A 62 13.10 18.53 -8.15
N ILE A 63 13.70 19.40 -8.93
CA ILE A 63 13.07 19.92 -10.17
C ILE A 63 13.16 18.87 -11.30
N LEU A 64 14.19 18.02 -11.26
CA LEU A 64 14.50 17.06 -12.33
C LEU A 64 13.82 15.70 -12.18
N GLN A 65 13.28 15.37 -11.01
CA GLN A 65 12.69 14.06 -10.75
C GLN A 65 11.34 14.16 -10.03
N SER A 66 10.43 13.25 -10.35
CA SER A 66 9.17 13.18 -9.63
C SER A 66 9.38 12.78 -8.16
N ASN A 67 8.61 13.39 -7.26
CA ASN A 67 8.67 13.07 -5.83
C ASN A 67 8.43 11.58 -5.53
N SER A 68 7.59 10.91 -6.33
CA SER A 68 7.34 9.47 -6.21
C SER A 68 8.60 8.65 -6.51
N LYS A 69 9.40 9.07 -7.50
CA LYS A 69 10.65 8.38 -7.82
C LYS A 69 11.67 8.56 -6.70
N ILE A 70 11.88 9.80 -6.23
CA ILE A 70 12.79 10.10 -5.12
C ILE A 70 12.39 9.31 -3.86
N TYR A 71 11.09 9.23 -3.58
CA TYR A 71 10.54 8.50 -2.46
C TYR A 71 10.85 7.00 -2.52
N VAL A 72 10.66 6.37 -3.70
CA VAL A 72 10.98 4.95 -3.89
C VAL A 72 12.51 4.73 -3.86
N ASP A 73 13.31 5.63 -4.45
CA ASP A 73 14.78 5.54 -4.39
C ASP A 73 15.27 5.61 -2.93
N LYS A 74 14.69 6.48 -2.09
CA LYS A 74 14.99 6.55 -0.64
C LYS A 74 14.65 5.26 0.10
N PHE A 75 13.52 4.67 -0.21
CA PHE A 75 13.15 3.35 0.32
C PHE A 75 14.15 2.27 -0.10
N LEU A 76 14.56 2.27 -1.37
CA LEU A 76 15.54 1.32 -1.89
C LEU A 76 16.94 1.50 -1.29
N GLU A 77 17.35 2.71 -0.92
CA GLU A 77 18.57 2.94 -0.16
C GLU A 77 18.52 2.19 1.19
N TYR A 78 17.38 2.24 1.88
CA TYR A 78 17.19 1.51 3.14
C TYR A 78 17.24 -0.01 2.92
N GLU A 79 16.56 -0.52 1.89
CA GLU A 79 16.51 -1.95 1.54
C GLU A 79 17.90 -2.54 1.18
N LYS A 80 18.85 -1.72 0.73
CA LYS A 80 20.24 -2.18 0.48
C LYS A 80 20.95 -2.62 1.76
N TYR A 81 20.68 -1.96 2.88
CA TYR A 81 21.34 -2.27 4.16
C TYR A 81 20.60 -3.34 4.95
N LEU A 82 19.28 -3.36 4.84
CA LEU A 82 18.41 -4.28 5.57
C LEU A 82 17.34 -4.86 4.63
N PRO A 83 17.71 -5.78 3.73
CA PRO A 83 16.80 -6.31 2.74
C PRO A 83 15.63 -7.07 3.37
N SER A 84 14.47 -6.88 2.80
CA SER A 84 13.24 -7.58 3.16
C SER A 84 13.03 -8.82 2.31
N ASP A 85 12.38 -9.83 2.87
CA ASP A 85 11.91 -11.00 2.12
C ASP A 85 10.65 -10.67 1.31
N LEU A 86 9.86 -9.68 1.80
CA LEU A 86 8.59 -9.28 1.22
C LEU A 86 8.39 -7.76 1.35
N ILE A 87 7.98 -7.13 0.25
CA ILE A 87 7.57 -5.72 0.21
C ILE A 87 6.09 -5.64 -0.16
N GLU A 88 5.32 -5.02 0.72
CA GLU A 88 3.90 -4.73 0.52
C GLU A 88 3.73 -3.28 0.08
N ILE A 89 3.02 -3.05 -1.04
CA ILE A 89 2.78 -1.73 -1.64
C ILE A 89 1.28 -1.48 -1.69
N HIS A 90 0.84 -0.26 -1.34
CA HIS A 90 -0.57 0.10 -1.33
C HIS A 90 -0.88 1.19 -2.36
N ASN A 91 -1.88 0.96 -3.23
CA ASN A 91 -2.41 1.94 -4.20
C ASN A 91 -1.37 2.67 -5.07
N ARG A 92 -0.21 2.05 -5.30
CA ARG A 92 0.85 2.66 -6.11
C ARG A 92 1.47 1.66 -7.07
N PRO A 93 0.70 1.20 -8.10
CA PRO A 93 1.21 0.23 -9.08
C PRO A 93 2.45 0.74 -9.82
N ASN A 94 2.57 2.04 -10.04
CA ASN A 94 3.74 2.66 -10.67
C ASN A 94 5.06 2.48 -9.88
N TYR A 95 5.02 2.13 -8.59
CA TYR A 95 6.24 1.84 -7.81
C TYR A 95 6.87 0.51 -8.22
N ILE A 96 6.08 -0.46 -8.67
CA ILE A 96 6.52 -1.82 -9.00
C ILE A 96 7.68 -1.81 -10.00
N LYS A 97 7.58 -1.02 -11.07
CA LYS A 97 8.62 -0.91 -12.09
C LYS A 97 9.99 -0.47 -11.54
N HIS A 98 10.00 0.39 -10.52
CA HIS A 98 11.24 0.86 -9.89
C HIS A 98 11.78 -0.15 -8.88
N LEU A 99 10.91 -0.80 -8.11
CA LEU A 99 11.28 -1.79 -7.10
C LEU A 99 11.91 -3.04 -7.74
N THR A 100 11.30 -3.58 -8.79
CA THR A 100 11.80 -4.80 -9.47
C THR A 100 13.17 -4.65 -10.12
N LYS A 101 13.59 -3.44 -10.45
CA LYS A 101 14.93 -3.21 -11.03
C LYS A 101 16.08 -3.30 -10.01
N LYS A 102 15.80 -3.17 -8.73
CA LYS A 102 16.82 -2.95 -7.69
C LYS A 102 16.62 -3.80 -6.44
N ASN A 103 15.62 -4.67 -6.41
CA ASN A 103 15.29 -5.47 -5.24
C ASN A 103 14.77 -6.85 -5.65
N ASN A 104 15.16 -7.89 -4.91
CA ASN A 104 14.76 -9.29 -5.14
C ASN A 104 13.64 -9.76 -4.20
N ALA A 105 13.10 -8.89 -3.35
CA ALA A 105 12.01 -9.24 -2.45
C ALA A 105 10.74 -9.60 -3.22
N LYS A 106 9.90 -10.46 -2.64
CA LYS A 106 8.57 -10.74 -3.16
C LYS A 106 7.70 -9.50 -3.04
N LEU A 107 7.15 -9.01 -4.15
CA LEU A 107 6.30 -7.82 -4.16
C LEU A 107 4.82 -8.22 -4.07
N ILE A 108 4.09 -7.60 -3.13
CA ILE A 108 2.63 -7.67 -3.02
C ILE A 108 2.06 -6.28 -3.24
N LEU A 109 1.10 -6.16 -4.16
CA LEU A 109 0.43 -4.89 -4.42
C LEU A 109 -1.03 -4.96 -3.99
N TYR A 110 -1.44 -4.06 -3.11
CA TYR A 110 -2.83 -3.87 -2.67
C TYR A 110 -3.53 -2.77 -3.44
N PHE A 111 -4.68 -3.09 -4.00
CA PHE A 111 -5.62 -2.16 -4.59
C PHE A 111 -6.77 -1.86 -3.62
N HIS A 112 -6.81 -0.64 -3.08
CA HIS A 112 -7.90 -0.14 -2.25
C HIS A 112 -8.93 0.64 -3.05
N ASN A 113 -8.58 1.07 -4.26
CA ASN A 113 -9.41 1.85 -5.18
C ASN A 113 -9.51 1.13 -6.54
N ASP A 114 -10.22 1.72 -7.51
CA ASP A 114 -10.34 1.19 -8.87
C ASP A 114 -8.96 1.11 -9.55
N PRO A 115 -8.48 -0.10 -9.92
CA PRO A 115 -7.20 -0.27 -10.59
C PRO A 115 -7.07 0.51 -11.90
N LEU A 116 -8.17 0.69 -12.64
CA LEU A 116 -8.14 1.36 -13.95
C LEU A 116 -7.97 2.89 -13.86
N THR A 117 -8.08 3.46 -12.66
CA THR A 117 -7.85 4.91 -12.44
C THR A 117 -6.43 5.23 -12.02
N MET A 118 -5.60 4.22 -11.70
CA MET A 118 -4.27 4.42 -11.13
C MET A 118 -3.18 4.41 -12.18
N ASN A 119 -2.23 5.33 -12.09
CA ASN A 119 -1.03 5.31 -12.93
C ASN A 119 -0.21 4.04 -12.68
N GLY A 120 0.07 3.31 -13.78
CA GLY A 120 0.76 2.02 -13.75
C GLY A 120 -0.17 0.80 -13.73
N SER A 121 -1.49 1.02 -13.91
CA SER A 121 -2.48 -0.07 -14.07
C SER A 121 -3.67 0.29 -14.96
N LYS A 122 -3.63 1.43 -15.68
CA LYS A 122 -4.73 1.87 -16.54
C LYS A 122 -4.88 1.02 -17.79
N SER A 123 -3.79 0.79 -18.50
CA SER A 123 -3.77 0.01 -19.74
C SER A 123 -3.65 -1.50 -19.46
N LEU A 124 -4.02 -2.30 -20.45
CA LEU A 124 -3.87 -3.75 -20.39
C LEU A 124 -2.38 -4.15 -20.24
N ASN A 125 -1.49 -3.47 -20.98
CA ASN A 125 -0.05 -3.73 -20.92
C ASN A 125 0.52 -3.44 -19.52
N GLU A 126 0.15 -2.31 -18.88
CA GLU A 126 0.57 -1.99 -17.51
C GLU A 126 0.13 -3.08 -16.52
N ARG A 127 -1.13 -3.54 -16.64
CA ARG A 127 -1.66 -4.60 -15.76
C ARG A 127 -0.98 -5.95 -16.00
N ASN A 128 -0.64 -6.27 -17.27
CA ASN A 128 0.13 -7.45 -17.60
C ASN A 128 1.56 -7.39 -17.01
N GLU A 129 2.21 -6.22 -17.06
CA GLU A 129 3.49 -6.02 -16.36
C GLU A 129 3.37 -6.23 -14.84
N LEU A 130 2.28 -5.80 -14.22
CA LEU A 130 2.04 -6.03 -12.79
C LEU A 130 1.88 -7.53 -12.49
N LEU A 131 1.12 -8.26 -13.31
CA LEU A 131 1.00 -9.71 -13.18
C LEU A 131 2.37 -10.40 -13.23
N ASN A 132 3.25 -9.98 -14.13
CA ASN A 132 4.58 -10.58 -14.28
C ASN A 132 5.54 -10.21 -13.15
N LYS A 133 5.46 -8.99 -12.63
CA LYS A 133 6.43 -8.42 -11.68
C LYS A 133 6.04 -8.54 -10.21
N THR A 134 4.81 -8.92 -9.90
CA THR A 134 4.37 -9.09 -8.51
C THR A 134 4.20 -10.56 -8.14
N HIS A 135 4.42 -10.87 -6.88
CA HIS A 135 4.14 -12.20 -6.34
C HIS A 135 2.64 -12.40 -6.12
N LYS A 136 1.94 -11.38 -5.61
CA LYS A 136 0.49 -11.36 -5.42
C LYS A 136 -0.07 -9.97 -5.70
N LEU A 137 -1.29 -9.93 -6.23
CA LEU A 137 -2.13 -8.75 -6.34
C LEU A 137 -3.34 -8.92 -5.42
N VAL A 138 -3.53 -8.00 -4.50
CA VAL A 138 -4.60 -8.06 -3.51
C VAL A 138 -5.61 -6.95 -3.79
N PHE A 139 -6.88 -7.32 -3.77
CA PHE A 139 -8.00 -6.42 -4.04
C PHE A 139 -8.92 -6.35 -2.82
N ASN A 140 -9.44 -5.18 -2.51
CA ASN A 140 -10.38 -4.99 -1.40
C ASN A 140 -11.80 -5.53 -1.69
N SER A 141 -12.08 -5.92 -2.94
CA SER A 141 -13.40 -6.43 -3.35
C SER A 141 -13.32 -7.28 -4.62
N LYS A 142 -14.34 -8.12 -4.84
CA LYS A 142 -14.53 -8.83 -6.13
C LYS A 142 -14.69 -7.84 -7.29
N TRP A 143 -15.32 -6.69 -7.04
CA TRP A 143 -15.48 -5.65 -8.04
C TRP A 143 -14.14 -5.08 -8.51
N SER A 144 -13.25 -4.66 -7.59
CA SER A 144 -11.94 -4.13 -7.96
C SER A 144 -11.07 -5.16 -8.67
N ARG A 145 -11.15 -6.46 -8.28
CA ARG A 145 -10.51 -7.54 -9.03
C ARG A 145 -11.07 -7.67 -10.45
N SER A 146 -12.40 -7.62 -10.61
CA SER A 146 -13.04 -7.69 -11.93
C SER A 146 -12.64 -6.51 -12.82
N ARG A 147 -12.54 -5.31 -12.25
CA ARG A 147 -12.02 -4.10 -12.95
C ARG A 147 -10.60 -4.32 -13.45
N PHE A 148 -9.72 -4.84 -12.61
CA PHE A 148 -8.35 -5.15 -13.02
C PHE A 148 -8.30 -6.12 -14.19
N LEU A 149 -9.22 -7.07 -14.24
CA LEU A 149 -9.28 -8.12 -15.26
C LEU A 149 -9.93 -7.71 -16.58
N GLN A 150 -10.48 -6.51 -16.70
CA GLN A 150 -11.07 -6.04 -17.95
C GLN A 150 -10.08 -6.11 -19.12
N GLY A 151 -10.46 -6.78 -20.21
CA GLY A 151 -9.64 -6.95 -21.40
C GLY A 151 -8.65 -8.12 -21.37
N PHE A 152 -8.53 -8.84 -20.28
CA PHE A 152 -7.78 -10.11 -20.27
C PHE A 152 -8.63 -11.26 -20.77
N SER A 153 -8.02 -12.18 -21.53
CA SER A 153 -8.64 -13.46 -21.86
C SER A 153 -8.64 -14.39 -20.63
N LYS A 154 -9.62 -15.31 -20.55
CA LYS A 154 -9.76 -16.22 -19.40
C LYS A 154 -8.56 -17.16 -19.21
N PHE A 155 -7.71 -17.34 -20.22
CA PHE A 155 -6.60 -18.29 -20.23
C PHE A 155 -5.26 -17.70 -19.77
N GLU A 156 -5.16 -16.37 -19.63
CA GLU A 156 -3.88 -15.69 -19.37
C GLU A 156 -3.57 -15.44 -17.90
N ILE A 157 -4.42 -15.91 -16.98
CA ILE A 157 -4.33 -15.45 -15.59
C ILE A 157 -4.11 -16.62 -14.63
N GLU A 158 -2.98 -16.61 -13.96
CA GLU A 158 -2.74 -17.45 -12.78
C GLU A 158 -3.70 -17.04 -11.65
N LYS A 159 -4.76 -17.81 -11.45
CA LYS A 159 -5.81 -17.52 -10.47
C LYS A 159 -5.27 -17.32 -9.04
N ASP A 160 -4.21 -18.04 -8.69
CA ASP A 160 -3.60 -17.97 -7.36
C ASP A 160 -2.86 -16.67 -7.08
N LYS A 161 -2.60 -15.87 -8.12
CA LYS A 161 -1.92 -14.58 -8.01
C LYS A 161 -2.86 -13.45 -7.57
N LEU A 162 -4.17 -13.62 -7.78
CA LEU A 162 -5.19 -12.60 -7.57
C LEU A 162 -6.03 -12.92 -6.33
N ILE A 163 -5.80 -12.21 -5.25
CA ILE A 163 -6.45 -12.44 -3.95
C ILE A 163 -7.47 -11.34 -3.66
N VAL A 164 -8.63 -11.69 -3.14
CA VAL A 164 -9.60 -10.73 -2.59
C VAL A 164 -9.57 -10.81 -1.07
N ILE A 165 -9.22 -9.69 -0.42
CA ILE A 165 -9.27 -9.54 1.03
C ILE A 165 -10.18 -8.35 1.34
N TYR A 166 -11.36 -8.64 1.88
CA TYR A 166 -12.29 -7.59 2.28
C TYR A 166 -11.73 -6.80 3.46
N GLN A 167 -11.87 -5.49 3.38
CA GLN A 167 -11.49 -4.64 4.50
C GLN A 167 -12.52 -4.79 5.63
N SER A 168 -12.02 -4.98 6.84
CA SER A 168 -12.83 -4.98 8.06
C SER A 168 -12.45 -3.80 8.93
N SER A 169 -13.41 -3.29 9.69
CA SER A 169 -13.17 -2.29 10.72
C SER A 169 -13.54 -2.84 12.09
N LYS A 170 -12.89 -2.32 13.12
CA LYS A 170 -13.24 -2.66 14.49
C LYS A 170 -14.67 -2.18 14.78
N LYS A 171 -15.52 -3.06 15.34
CA LYS A 171 -16.87 -2.68 15.78
C LYS A 171 -16.78 -1.59 16.85
N VAL A 172 -17.29 -0.40 16.55
CA VAL A 172 -17.38 0.69 17.52
C VAL A 172 -18.70 0.55 18.27
N LYS A 173 -18.66 0.49 19.60
CA LYS A 173 -19.87 0.62 20.41
C LYS A 173 -20.31 2.09 20.34
N ILE A 174 -21.37 2.34 19.58
CA ILE A 174 -21.98 3.67 19.50
C ILE A 174 -22.89 3.81 20.72
N ASN A 175 -22.57 4.75 21.62
CA ASN A 175 -23.43 5.11 22.74
C ASN A 175 -24.44 6.14 22.21
N PHE A 176 -25.66 5.71 21.93
CA PHE A 176 -26.73 6.55 21.40
C PHE A 176 -27.27 7.59 22.41
N ASN A 177 -26.79 7.56 23.68
CA ASN A 177 -27.25 8.44 24.75
C ASN A 177 -26.62 9.85 24.76
N LYS A 178 -25.86 10.26 23.75
CA LYS A 178 -25.47 11.68 23.61
C LYS A 178 -26.67 12.45 23.05
N LYS A 179 -27.38 13.18 23.93
CA LYS A 179 -28.40 14.19 23.57
C LYS A 179 -27.92 14.98 22.35
N LYS A 180 -28.71 14.99 21.27
CA LYS A 180 -28.53 15.90 20.15
C LYS A 180 -28.42 17.31 20.73
N LYS A 181 -27.27 17.96 20.66
CA LYS A 181 -27.19 19.41 20.81
C LYS A 181 -27.85 19.99 19.56
N ASN A 182 -29.06 20.52 19.72
CA ASN A 182 -29.69 21.30 18.67
C ASN A 182 -28.84 22.55 18.48
N TYR A 183 -28.18 22.66 17.32
CA TYR A 183 -27.65 23.93 16.86
C TYR A 183 -28.80 24.60 16.07
N PHE A 184 -29.34 25.68 16.67
CA PHE A 184 -30.11 26.68 15.96
C PHE A 184 -29.16 27.70 15.35
#